data_8b2218adba5e3450f55a11f6ba86928c
#
_entry.id   8b2218adba5e3450f55a11f6ba86928c
#
_cell.length_a   1.000
_cell.length_b   1.000
_cell.length_c   1.000
_cell.angle_alpha   90.00
_cell.angle_beta   90.00
_cell.angle_gamma   90.00
#
_symmetry.space_group_name_H-M   'P 1'
#
loop_
_entity.id
_entity.type
_entity.pdbx_description
1 polymer ?
#
loop_
_entity_poly.entity_id
_entity_poly.type
_entity_poly.pdbx_seq_one_letter_code
_entity_poly.pdbx_strand_id
1 'polypeptide(L)'
;ANSRAAFSAPRGNPLATLCIPLKSGMSVGLLLVATELFFMICILQFLPQNLAGPCFIGFAIGESLGASVLRICGGIFTKIADIGSDLMKIVFKLPDDDPKNPGVIADCTGDNAGDSVGPTADGFETYGVTGVALIAFLALALVDSQELCAMLIIWLFVMRALMIVTSLVSYFINDAFSKAKYGHLKDFDYEAPLTHLVWITSAVSIGITFVASYYLLAHQAGVNPALWWVLSVIISCGTIAGALIPEFTKVFVSTNSRHVKEVTNCSKHGGASLNILSGLVAGNMSAFWMGLVIMLLMAVSYYFSQNPAVLALMPTKFLFAAPIFAFGLVAFGFLGMGPVTIAVDSYGPVTDNAQSVYELSQIEGRPGIAAEIEKDFGFKPDFHNAKYQLEKGDGAGNTFKATAKPVLIGTAVVGATTMVFGII
;
A
#
# COMPACT_ATOMS: atom_id res chain seq x y z
N ALA A 1 -13.10 10.14 -8.54
CA ALA A 1 -13.07 8.72 -8.89
C ALA A 1 -14.42 8.06 -8.58
N ASN A 2 -14.98 8.27 -7.37
CA ASN A 2 -16.18 7.61 -6.85
C ASN A 2 -17.37 7.66 -7.82
N SER A 3 -17.85 8.86 -8.18
CA SER A 3 -18.96 9.03 -9.13
C SER A 3 -18.67 8.42 -10.50
N ARG A 4 -17.42 8.47 -10.97
CA ARG A 4 -17.04 7.83 -12.24
C ARG A 4 -17.10 6.31 -12.15
N ALA A 5 -16.69 5.72 -11.04
CA ALA A 5 -16.81 4.28 -10.81
C ALA A 5 -18.29 3.89 -10.70
N ALA A 6 -19.07 4.59 -9.85
CA ALA A 6 -20.49 4.38 -9.66
C ALA A 6 -21.27 4.36 -11.00
N PHE A 7 -21.14 5.40 -11.80
CA PHE A 7 -21.88 5.56 -13.04
C PHE A 7 -21.23 4.92 -14.27
N SER A 8 -20.08 4.23 -14.11
CA SER A 8 -19.55 3.33 -15.14
C SER A 8 -20.19 1.94 -15.09
N ALA A 9 -20.63 1.51 -13.90
CA ALA A 9 -21.19 0.17 -13.70
C ALA A 9 -22.45 -0.11 -14.54
N PRO A 10 -23.42 0.81 -14.70
CA PRO A 10 -24.60 0.60 -15.56
C PRO A 10 -24.30 0.31 -17.03
N ARG A 11 -23.07 0.57 -17.49
CA ARG A 11 -22.64 0.23 -18.86
C ARG A 11 -22.38 -1.26 -19.05
N GLY A 12 -22.37 -2.05 -17.98
CA GLY A 12 -22.16 -3.49 -18.04
C GLY A 12 -20.74 -3.93 -18.42
N ASN A 13 -19.74 -3.08 -18.14
CA ASN A 13 -18.34 -3.41 -18.36
C ASN A 13 -17.60 -3.50 -17.01
N PRO A 14 -17.47 -4.72 -16.44
CA PRO A 14 -16.84 -4.92 -15.13
C PRO A 14 -15.40 -4.43 -15.06
N LEU A 15 -14.63 -4.63 -16.13
CA LEU A 15 -13.23 -4.20 -16.17
C LEU A 15 -13.09 -2.68 -16.13
N ALA A 16 -13.99 -1.94 -16.79
CA ALA A 16 -13.98 -0.47 -16.71
C ALA A 16 -14.28 0.04 -15.31
N THR A 17 -15.21 -0.60 -14.60
CA THR A 17 -15.56 -0.28 -13.22
C THR A 17 -14.39 -0.52 -12.28
N LEU A 18 -13.64 -1.63 -12.46
CA LEU A 18 -12.43 -1.94 -11.70
C LEU A 18 -11.26 -0.96 -12.02
N CYS A 19 -11.07 -0.62 -13.29
CA CYS A 19 -9.92 0.19 -13.70
C CYS A 19 -9.98 1.64 -13.20
N ILE A 20 -11.16 2.22 -12.98
CA ILE A 20 -11.31 3.61 -12.54
C ILE A 20 -10.73 3.83 -11.13
N PRO A 21 -11.12 3.08 -10.09
CA PRO A 21 -10.54 3.19 -8.76
C PRO A 21 -9.03 2.89 -8.76
N LEU A 22 -8.60 1.84 -9.44
CA LEU A 22 -7.20 1.46 -9.50
C LEU A 22 -6.33 2.54 -10.14
N LYS A 23 -6.79 3.16 -11.22
CA LYS A 23 -6.09 4.27 -11.88
C LYS A 23 -6.00 5.50 -10.97
N SER A 24 -7.05 5.77 -10.19
CA SER A 24 -7.06 6.85 -9.21
C SER A 24 -6.00 6.61 -8.13
N GLY A 25 -6.02 5.44 -7.52
CA GLY A 25 -5.03 5.06 -6.49
C GLY A 25 -3.59 5.06 -7.02
N MET A 26 -3.38 4.57 -8.25
CA MET A 26 -2.06 4.61 -8.91
C MET A 26 -1.54 6.04 -9.09
N SER A 27 -2.42 6.97 -9.47
CA SER A 27 -2.06 8.38 -9.64
C SER A 27 -1.63 9.02 -8.31
N VAL A 28 -2.34 8.69 -7.23
CA VAL A 28 -2.01 9.17 -5.88
C VAL A 28 -0.70 8.57 -5.38
N GLY A 29 -0.51 7.25 -5.53
CA GLY A 29 0.70 6.56 -5.10
C GLY A 29 1.97 7.06 -5.81
N LEU A 30 1.89 7.29 -7.12
CA LEU A 30 3.00 7.85 -7.90
C LEU A 30 3.31 9.30 -7.49
N LEU A 31 2.28 10.14 -7.32
CA LEU A 31 2.44 11.54 -6.90
C LEU A 31 3.11 11.62 -5.54
N LEU A 32 2.65 10.79 -4.59
CA LEU A 32 3.18 10.75 -3.23
C LEU A 32 4.69 10.49 -3.24
N VAL A 33 5.10 9.36 -3.84
CA VAL A 33 6.52 8.95 -3.84
C VAL A 33 7.38 9.96 -4.61
N ALA A 34 6.85 10.53 -5.71
CA ALA A 34 7.57 11.57 -6.47
C ALA A 34 7.74 12.85 -5.65
N THR A 35 6.71 13.28 -4.91
CA THR A 35 6.76 14.48 -4.06
C THR A 35 7.77 14.31 -2.94
N GLU A 36 7.79 13.18 -2.27
CA GLU A 36 8.73 12.88 -1.22
C GLU A 36 10.17 12.86 -1.74
N LEU A 37 10.42 12.15 -2.84
CA LEU A 37 11.73 12.11 -3.49
C LEU A 37 12.20 13.53 -3.86
N PHE A 38 11.29 14.36 -4.35
CA PHE A 38 11.58 15.76 -4.67
C PHE A 38 12.04 16.55 -3.44
N PHE A 39 11.34 16.45 -2.30
CA PHE A 39 11.76 17.13 -1.07
C PHE A 39 13.11 16.62 -0.55
N MET A 40 13.33 15.31 -0.59
CA MET A 40 14.61 14.73 -0.18
C MET A 40 15.76 15.22 -1.08
N ILE A 41 15.56 15.33 -2.39
CA ILE A 41 16.55 15.88 -3.32
C ILE A 41 16.78 17.37 -3.02
N CYS A 42 15.75 18.14 -2.72
CA CYS A 42 15.88 19.54 -2.32
C CYS A 42 16.76 19.70 -1.06
N ILE A 43 16.57 18.86 -0.06
CA ILE A 43 17.43 18.87 1.15
C ILE A 43 18.88 18.64 0.75
N LEU A 44 19.19 17.65 -0.07
CA LEU A 44 20.57 17.37 -0.49
C LEU A 44 21.18 18.49 -1.36
N GLN A 45 20.38 19.13 -2.19
CA GLN A 45 20.89 20.09 -3.18
C GLN A 45 21.06 21.50 -2.60
N PHE A 46 20.17 21.93 -1.72
CA PHE A 46 20.13 23.32 -1.28
C PHE A 46 20.67 23.54 0.13
N LEU A 47 20.85 22.49 0.93
CA LEU A 47 21.39 22.62 2.27
C LEU A 47 22.88 22.28 2.33
N PRO A 48 23.65 22.98 3.19
CA PRO A 48 25.04 22.60 3.48
C PRO A 48 25.13 21.16 3.98
N GLN A 49 26.19 20.45 3.58
CA GLN A 49 26.37 19.02 3.92
C GLN A 49 26.30 18.72 5.43
N ASN A 50 26.81 19.63 6.28
CA ASN A 50 26.77 19.49 7.71
C ASN A 50 25.36 19.63 8.32
N LEU A 51 24.42 20.23 7.59
CA LEU A 51 23.02 20.40 8.03
C LEU A 51 22.08 19.38 7.38
N ALA A 52 22.46 18.73 6.31
CA ALA A 52 21.60 17.77 5.60
C ALA A 52 21.14 16.61 6.50
N GLY A 53 22.02 16.01 7.30
CA GLY A 53 21.68 14.93 8.23
C GLY A 53 20.63 15.33 9.26
N PRO A 54 20.86 16.38 10.06
CA PRO A 54 19.84 16.91 10.97
C PRO A 54 18.52 17.30 10.31
N CYS A 55 18.56 17.85 9.09
CA CYS A 55 17.35 18.18 8.32
C CYS A 55 16.58 16.93 7.90
N PHE A 56 17.25 15.86 7.50
CA PHE A 56 16.58 14.59 7.20
C PHE A 56 15.89 14.01 8.44
N ILE A 57 16.53 14.06 9.61
CA ILE A 57 15.91 13.61 10.86
C ILE A 57 14.67 14.46 11.17
N GLY A 58 14.78 15.79 11.05
CA GLY A 58 13.65 16.69 11.24
C GLY A 58 12.52 16.44 10.24
N PHE A 59 12.84 16.14 8.98
CA PHE A 59 11.90 15.78 7.95
C PHE A 59 11.13 14.50 8.32
N ALA A 60 11.82 13.41 8.69
CA ALA A 60 11.20 12.17 9.13
C ALA A 60 10.30 12.32 10.36
N ILE A 61 10.73 13.13 11.35
CA ILE A 61 9.91 13.43 12.54
C ILE A 61 8.65 14.21 12.13
N GLY A 62 8.78 15.19 11.23
CA GLY A 62 7.67 15.98 10.73
C GLY A 62 6.64 15.14 9.97
N GLU A 63 7.10 14.22 9.14
CA GLU A 63 6.25 13.26 8.42
C GLU A 63 5.50 12.33 9.37
N SER A 64 6.21 11.76 10.35
CA SER A 64 5.60 10.86 11.34
C SER A 64 4.56 11.59 12.20
N LEU A 65 4.85 12.82 12.63
CA LEU A 65 3.89 13.63 13.37
C LEU A 65 2.66 13.99 12.52
N GLY A 66 2.88 14.44 11.30
CA GLY A 66 1.81 14.78 10.35
C GLY A 66 0.93 13.58 10.03
N ALA A 67 1.52 12.42 9.76
CA ALA A 67 0.80 11.18 9.51
C ALA A 67 -0.02 10.73 10.73
N SER A 68 0.53 10.84 11.94
CA SER A 68 -0.17 10.52 13.18
C SER A 68 -1.41 11.39 13.38
N VAL A 69 -1.31 12.70 13.14
CA VAL A 69 -2.44 13.63 13.23
C VAL A 69 -3.50 13.29 12.18
N LEU A 70 -3.10 13.02 10.94
CA LEU A 70 -4.03 12.67 9.86
C LEU A 70 -4.76 11.34 10.13
N ARG A 71 -4.07 10.33 10.68
CA ARG A 71 -4.69 9.06 11.08
C ARG A 71 -5.70 9.23 12.20
N ILE A 72 -5.36 10.01 13.23
CA ILE A 72 -6.26 10.25 14.36
C ILE A 72 -7.48 11.02 13.88
N CYS A 73 -7.30 12.17 13.23
CA CYS A 73 -8.41 13.02 12.80
C CYS A 73 -9.29 12.32 11.76
N GLY A 74 -8.68 11.75 10.72
CA GLY A 74 -9.40 11.06 9.65
C GLY A 74 -10.05 9.77 10.13
N GLY A 75 -9.30 8.90 10.81
CA GLY A 75 -9.79 7.61 11.28
C GLY A 75 -10.89 7.73 12.35
N ILE A 76 -10.76 8.66 13.30
CA ILE A 76 -11.81 8.90 14.29
C ILE A 76 -13.05 9.49 13.64
N PHE A 77 -12.90 10.46 12.73
CA PHE A 77 -14.03 11.08 12.03
C PHE A 77 -14.83 10.03 11.25
N THR A 78 -14.15 9.20 10.44
CA THR A 78 -14.78 8.10 9.69
C THR A 78 -15.52 7.15 10.62
N LYS A 79 -14.89 6.69 11.71
CA LYS A 79 -15.53 5.75 12.61
C LYS A 79 -16.72 6.32 13.38
N ILE A 80 -16.70 7.60 13.74
CA ILE A 80 -17.84 8.25 14.38
C ILE A 80 -18.99 8.38 13.38
N ALA A 81 -18.72 8.73 12.13
CA ALA A 81 -19.71 8.85 11.07
C ALA A 81 -20.38 7.50 10.77
N ASP A 82 -19.56 6.44 10.61
CA ASP A 82 -20.00 5.04 10.40
C ASP A 82 -20.90 4.54 11.54
N ILE A 83 -20.43 4.69 12.80
CA ILE A 83 -21.23 4.30 13.99
C ILE A 83 -22.55 5.10 14.05
N GLY A 84 -22.52 6.40 13.73
CA GLY A 84 -23.72 7.22 13.71
C GLY A 84 -24.70 6.80 12.63
N SER A 85 -24.21 6.48 11.43
CA SER A 85 -24.98 5.96 10.31
C SER A 85 -25.63 4.62 10.67
N ASP A 86 -24.86 3.67 11.21
CA ASP A 86 -25.33 2.36 11.61
C ASP A 86 -26.35 2.42 12.75
N LEU A 87 -26.15 3.29 13.72
CA LEU A 87 -27.12 3.49 14.81
C LEU A 87 -28.48 3.95 14.26
N MET A 88 -28.49 4.85 13.28
CA MET A 88 -29.73 5.28 12.61
C MET A 88 -30.40 4.13 11.84
N LYS A 89 -29.61 3.30 11.11
CA LYS A 89 -30.14 2.10 10.45
C LYS A 89 -30.87 1.18 11.44
N ILE A 90 -30.25 0.93 12.59
CA ILE A 90 -30.78 0.03 13.62
C ILE A 90 -32.03 0.62 14.29
N VAL A 91 -31.99 1.89 14.74
CA VAL A 91 -33.05 2.55 15.48
C VAL A 91 -34.29 2.79 14.61
N PHE A 92 -34.07 3.28 13.39
CA PHE A 92 -35.16 3.63 12.48
C PHE A 92 -35.47 2.53 11.45
N LYS A 93 -34.75 1.41 11.49
CA LYS A 93 -34.88 0.28 10.55
C LYS A 93 -34.80 0.74 9.08
N LEU A 94 -33.85 1.63 8.80
CA LEU A 94 -33.57 2.10 7.46
C LEU A 94 -32.75 1.07 6.70
N PRO A 95 -32.93 0.95 5.38
CA PRO A 95 -32.01 0.21 4.51
C PRO A 95 -30.59 0.76 4.58
N ASP A 96 -29.62 -0.01 4.11
CA ASP A 96 -28.26 0.49 3.90
C ASP A 96 -28.30 1.61 2.87
N ASP A 97 -27.47 2.62 3.08
CA ASP A 97 -27.30 3.80 2.21
C ASP A 97 -28.62 4.53 1.84
N ASP A 98 -29.58 4.56 2.79
CA ASP A 98 -30.84 5.28 2.58
C ASP A 98 -30.57 6.80 2.59
N PRO A 99 -31.04 7.56 1.57
CA PRO A 99 -30.91 9.02 1.50
C PRO A 99 -31.51 9.77 2.68
N LYS A 100 -32.42 9.15 3.43
CA LYS A 100 -33.01 9.71 4.66
C LYS A 100 -32.07 9.65 5.85
N ASN A 101 -30.98 8.88 5.74
CA ASN A 101 -29.96 8.79 6.78
C ASN A 101 -28.82 9.78 6.48
N PRO A 102 -28.76 10.97 7.14
CA PRO A 102 -27.68 11.92 6.91
C PRO A 102 -26.31 11.39 7.35
N GLY A 103 -26.29 10.36 8.20
CA GLY A 103 -25.08 9.66 8.61
C GLY A 103 -24.33 9.04 7.44
N VAL A 104 -25.04 8.54 6.41
CA VAL A 104 -24.42 7.97 5.21
C VAL A 104 -23.61 9.02 4.43
N ILE A 105 -24.10 10.25 4.34
CA ILE A 105 -23.35 11.35 3.68
C ILE A 105 -22.09 11.70 4.49
N ALA A 106 -22.23 11.72 5.82
CA ALA A 106 -21.09 11.96 6.71
C ALA A 106 -20.07 10.84 6.63
N ASP A 107 -20.50 9.59 6.53
CA ASP A 107 -19.68 8.40 6.36
C ASP A 107 -18.91 8.44 5.05
N CYS A 108 -19.58 8.63 3.91
CA CYS A 108 -18.92 8.82 2.61
C CYS A 108 -17.90 9.97 2.62
N THR A 109 -18.16 11.04 3.37
CA THR A 109 -17.22 12.15 3.52
C THR A 109 -16.04 11.75 4.39
N GLY A 110 -16.30 11.01 5.46
CA GLY A 110 -15.30 10.45 6.35
C GLY A 110 -14.33 9.49 5.64
N ASP A 111 -14.86 8.60 4.82
CA ASP A 111 -14.07 7.67 4.02
C ASP A 111 -13.17 8.39 3.02
N ASN A 112 -13.67 9.43 2.36
CA ASN A 112 -12.82 10.24 1.48
C ASN A 112 -11.73 11.00 2.25
N ALA A 113 -12.03 11.54 3.42
CA ALA A 113 -11.08 12.28 4.23
C ALA A 113 -10.14 11.37 5.05
N GLY A 114 -10.67 10.28 5.61
CA GLY A 114 -9.94 9.37 6.49
C GLY A 114 -9.31 8.20 5.76
N ASP A 115 -10.13 7.38 5.15
CA ASP A 115 -9.69 6.12 4.56
C ASP A 115 -8.92 6.30 3.24
N SER A 116 -9.23 7.34 2.46
CA SER A 116 -8.46 7.67 1.25
C SER A 116 -7.17 8.42 1.56
N VAL A 117 -7.14 9.26 2.60
CA VAL A 117 -5.95 9.99 3.04
C VAL A 117 -5.04 9.10 3.90
N GLY A 118 -5.60 8.15 4.66
CA GLY A 118 -4.84 7.24 5.51
C GLY A 118 -3.71 6.49 4.79
N PRO A 119 -3.98 5.77 3.69
CA PRO A 119 -2.93 5.09 2.92
C PRO A 119 -1.86 6.03 2.40
N THR A 120 -2.25 7.26 2.05
CA THR A 120 -1.34 8.30 1.57
C THR A 120 -0.43 8.77 2.71
N ALA A 121 -0.99 9.03 3.89
CA ALA A 121 -0.23 9.43 5.08
C ALA A 121 0.72 8.32 5.53
N ASP A 122 0.24 7.07 5.57
CA ASP A 122 1.05 5.89 5.91
C ASP A 122 2.19 5.68 4.91
N GLY A 123 1.92 5.83 3.63
CA GLY A 123 2.93 5.75 2.57
C GLY A 123 3.99 6.83 2.71
N PHE A 124 3.59 8.08 2.91
CA PHE A 124 4.50 9.21 3.04
C PHE A 124 5.46 9.04 4.25
N GLU A 125 4.92 8.75 5.42
CA GLU A 125 5.71 8.47 6.62
C GLU A 125 6.69 7.30 6.43
N THR A 126 6.20 6.20 5.86
CA THR A 126 7.00 4.97 5.70
C THR A 126 8.18 5.18 4.77
N TYR A 127 7.97 5.89 3.68
CA TYR A 127 9.01 6.22 2.72
C TYR A 127 10.05 7.16 3.30
N GLY A 128 9.62 8.24 3.98
CA GLY A 128 10.51 9.22 4.59
C GLY A 128 11.34 8.62 5.70
N VAL A 129 10.69 8.02 6.69
CA VAL A 129 11.38 7.41 7.84
C VAL A 129 12.38 6.33 7.39
N THR A 130 12.02 5.45 6.46
CA THR A 130 12.91 4.37 6.00
C THR A 130 14.10 4.94 5.22
N GLY A 131 13.87 5.93 4.35
CA GLY A 131 14.96 6.56 3.59
C GLY A 131 15.92 7.31 4.46
N VAL A 132 15.39 8.12 5.38
CA VAL A 132 16.21 8.88 6.34
C VAL A 132 16.98 7.94 7.26
N ALA A 133 16.37 6.85 7.75
CA ALA A 133 17.05 5.87 8.57
C ALA A 133 18.30 5.30 7.89
N LEU A 134 18.20 4.92 6.63
CA LEU A 134 19.32 4.38 5.86
C LEU A 134 20.38 5.45 5.56
N ILE A 135 19.97 6.66 5.20
CA ILE A 135 20.90 7.77 4.93
C ILE A 135 21.66 8.14 6.21
N ALA A 136 20.96 8.29 7.33
CA ALA A 136 21.57 8.58 8.61
C ALA A 136 22.54 7.48 9.06
N PHE A 137 22.13 6.21 8.90
CA PHE A 137 22.98 5.06 9.19
C PHE A 137 24.27 5.08 8.37
N LEU A 138 24.17 5.26 7.04
CA LEU A 138 25.34 5.31 6.16
C LEU A 138 26.26 6.49 6.50
N ALA A 139 25.70 7.65 6.79
CA ALA A 139 26.47 8.84 7.17
C ALA A 139 27.26 8.62 8.46
N LEU A 140 26.71 7.88 9.43
CA LEU A 140 27.38 7.55 10.68
C LEU A 140 28.38 6.39 10.55
N ALA A 141 28.02 5.35 9.77
CA ALA A 141 28.87 4.17 9.58
C ALA A 141 30.11 4.46 8.71
N LEU A 142 29.99 5.36 7.74
CA LEU A 142 31.03 5.63 6.73
C LEU A 142 31.68 7.01 6.87
N VAL A 143 31.83 7.50 8.10
CA VAL A 143 32.47 8.81 8.37
C VAL A 143 33.86 8.90 7.75
N ASP A 144 34.65 7.81 7.81
CA ASP A 144 36.02 7.76 7.29
C ASP A 144 36.08 7.50 5.76
N SER A 145 34.94 7.21 5.11
CA SER A 145 34.85 6.84 3.69
C SER A 145 33.77 7.65 2.98
N GLN A 146 33.92 8.95 2.89
CA GLN A 146 32.91 9.87 2.35
C GLN A 146 32.50 9.55 0.90
N GLU A 147 33.44 9.10 0.05
CA GLU A 147 33.14 8.72 -1.34
C GLU A 147 32.22 7.50 -1.40
N LEU A 148 32.46 6.49 -0.58
CA LEU A 148 31.62 5.30 -0.49
C LEU A 148 30.25 5.64 0.09
N CYS A 149 30.19 6.49 1.11
CA CYS A 149 28.94 7.00 1.66
C CYS A 149 28.09 7.70 0.60
N ALA A 150 28.68 8.66 -0.13
CA ALA A 150 27.99 9.39 -1.18
C ALA A 150 27.48 8.46 -2.27
N MET A 151 28.28 7.48 -2.68
CA MET A 151 27.89 6.49 -3.70
C MET A 151 26.70 5.65 -3.24
N LEU A 152 26.69 5.15 -2.01
CA LEU A 152 25.57 4.36 -1.49
C LEU A 152 24.31 5.20 -1.31
N ILE A 153 24.43 6.45 -0.91
CA ILE A 153 23.30 7.39 -0.85
C ILE A 153 22.73 7.62 -2.27
N ILE A 154 23.57 7.87 -3.27
CA ILE A 154 23.14 8.00 -4.66
C ILE A 154 22.44 6.71 -5.12
N TRP A 155 23.00 5.55 -4.80
CA TRP A 155 22.37 4.26 -5.11
C TRP A 155 20.97 4.15 -4.50
N LEU A 156 20.76 4.51 -3.23
CA LEU A 156 19.43 4.53 -2.60
C LEU A 156 18.45 5.47 -3.32
N PHE A 157 18.90 6.66 -3.72
CA PHE A 157 18.06 7.62 -4.48
C PHE A 157 17.69 7.09 -5.86
N VAL A 158 18.65 6.50 -6.58
CA VAL A 158 18.39 5.87 -7.89
C VAL A 158 17.38 4.73 -7.73
N MET A 159 17.54 3.88 -6.70
CA MET A 159 16.59 2.81 -6.41
C MET A 159 15.18 3.35 -6.17
N ARG A 160 15.03 4.44 -5.42
CA ARG A 160 13.73 5.09 -5.21
C ARG A 160 13.12 5.66 -6.49
N ALA A 161 13.91 6.33 -7.32
CA ALA A 161 13.43 6.81 -8.60
C ALA A 161 12.98 5.65 -9.52
N LEU A 162 13.73 4.56 -9.52
CA LEU A 162 13.37 3.35 -10.27
C LEU A 162 12.08 2.69 -9.73
N MET A 163 11.79 2.75 -8.44
CA MET A 163 10.53 2.25 -7.88
C MET A 163 9.30 2.94 -8.48
N ILE A 164 9.39 4.24 -8.76
CA ILE A 164 8.32 4.98 -9.45
C ILE A 164 8.13 4.43 -10.86
N VAL A 165 9.23 4.29 -11.60
CA VAL A 165 9.22 3.81 -13.00
C VAL A 165 8.72 2.36 -13.07
N THR A 166 9.24 1.46 -12.20
CA THR A 166 8.84 0.04 -12.18
C THR A 166 7.36 -0.13 -11.84
N SER A 167 6.85 0.65 -10.89
CA SER A 167 5.43 0.63 -10.53
C SER A 167 4.55 1.08 -11.70
N LEU A 168 4.94 2.13 -12.40
CA LEU A 168 4.22 2.63 -13.58
C LEU A 168 4.24 1.61 -14.72
N VAL A 169 5.41 1.04 -15.02
CA VAL A 169 5.55 0.01 -16.06
C VAL A 169 4.72 -1.23 -15.72
N SER A 170 4.79 -1.70 -14.48
CA SER A 170 4.02 -2.86 -14.00
C SER A 170 2.52 -2.61 -14.09
N TYR A 171 2.07 -1.39 -13.78
CA TYR A 171 0.67 -1.01 -13.96
C TYR A 171 0.22 -1.13 -15.41
N PHE A 172 0.99 -0.64 -16.38
CA PHE A 172 0.63 -0.77 -17.80
C PHE A 172 0.69 -2.22 -18.29
N ILE A 173 1.65 -3.02 -17.83
CA ILE A 173 1.71 -4.45 -18.14
C ILE A 173 0.45 -5.14 -17.61
N ASN A 174 0.08 -4.88 -16.36
CA ASN A 174 -1.12 -5.46 -15.76
C ASN A 174 -2.41 -4.99 -16.44
N ASP A 175 -2.49 -3.72 -16.83
CA ASP A 175 -3.64 -3.17 -17.58
C ASP A 175 -3.81 -3.88 -18.93
N ALA A 176 -2.71 -4.04 -19.68
CA ALA A 176 -2.72 -4.77 -20.96
C ALA A 176 -3.12 -6.25 -20.77
N PHE A 177 -2.55 -6.93 -19.77
CA PHE A 177 -2.88 -8.31 -19.42
C PHE A 177 -4.34 -8.45 -18.99
N SER A 178 -4.82 -7.55 -18.15
CA SER A 178 -6.21 -7.57 -17.68
C SER A 178 -7.21 -7.31 -18.81
N LYS A 179 -6.92 -6.41 -19.73
CA LYS A 179 -7.72 -6.19 -20.92
C LYS A 179 -7.80 -7.42 -21.83
N ALA A 180 -6.66 -8.09 -22.03
CA ALA A 180 -6.61 -9.30 -22.84
C ALA A 180 -7.38 -10.47 -22.19
N LYS A 181 -7.26 -10.65 -20.87
CA LYS A 181 -7.83 -11.78 -20.14
C LYS A 181 -9.29 -11.57 -19.74
N TYR A 182 -9.63 -10.38 -19.25
CA TYR A 182 -10.92 -10.08 -18.63
C TYR A 182 -11.82 -9.17 -19.48
N GLY A 183 -11.29 -8.53 -20.53
CA GLY A 183 -12.02 -7.53 -21.31
C GLY A 183 -13.30 -8.03 -22.00
N HIS A 184 -13.40 -9.34 -22.22
CA HIS A 184 -14.56 -9.98 -22.85
C HIS A 184 -15.51 -10.64 -21.85
N LEU A 185 -15.14 -10.68 -20.56
CA LEU A 185 -15.91 -11.34 -19.52
C LEU A 185 -16.96 -10.40 -18.94
N LYS A 186 -18.16 -10.91 -18.77
CA LYS A 186 -19.26 -10.21 -18.09
C LYS A 186 -19.14 -10.29 -16.57
N ASP A 187 -18.37 -11.26 -16.08
CA ASP A 187 -18.10 -11.47 -14.67
C ASP A 187 -16.72 -12.12 -14.49
N PHE A 188 -15.96 -11.67 -13.50
CA PHE A 188 -14.67 -12.23 -13.10
C PHE A 188 -14.34 -11.81 -11.67
N ASP A 189 -13.41 -12.50 -11.03
CA ASP A 189 -12.95 -12.16 -9.70
C ASP A 189 -12.12 -10.85 -9.72
N TYR A 190 -12.60 -9.79 -9.04
CA TYR A 190 -11.95 -8.48 -8.99
C TYR A 190 -10.65 -8.48 -8.17
N GLU A 191 -10.47 -9.45 -7.27
CA GLU A 191 -9.21 -9.62 -6.54
C GLU A 191 -8.06 -10.06 -7.46
N ALA A 192 -8.36 -10.81 -8.53
CA ALA A 192 -7.34 -11.39 -9.38
C ALA A 192 -6.47 -10.36 -10.14
N PRO A 193 -7.01 -9.31 -10.81
CA PRO A 193 -6.19 -8.28 -11.44
C PRO A 193 -5.34 -7.49 -10.44
N LEU A 194 -5.84 -7.24 -9.24
CA LEU A 194 -5.11 -6.55 -8.19
C LEU A 194 -3.95 -7.40 -7.67
N THR A 195 -4.19 -8.69 -7.47
CA THR A 195 -3.16 -9.69 -7.12
C THR A 195 -2.07 -9.79 -8.18
N HIS A 196 -2.46 -9.87 -9.46
CA HIS A 196 -1.50 -9.90 -10.56
C HIS A 196 -0.62 -8.65 -10.59
N LEU A 197 -1.20 -7.47 -10.33
CA LEU A 197 -0.44 -6.22 -10.26
C LEU A 197 0.65 -6.29 -9.19
N VAL A 198 0.34 -6.76 -7.99
CA VAL A 198 1.30 -6.91 -6.89
C VAL A 198 2.44 -7.84 -7.28
N TRP A 199 2.13 -9.03 -7.83
CA TRP A 199 3.16 -10.00 -8.22
C TRP A 199 4.02 -9.54 -9.40
N ILE A 200 3.43 -8.93 -10.44
CA ILE A 200 4.17 -8.36 -11.57
C ILE A 200 5.12 -7.28 -11.07
N THR A 201 4.63 -6.38 -10.20
CA THR A 201 5.46 -5.30 -9.67
C THR A 201 6.59 -5.83 -8.80
N SER A 202 6.35 -6.84 -7.97
CA SER A 202 7.37 -7.48 -7.16
C SER A 202 8.48 -8.08 -8.05
N ALA A 203 8.11 -8.86 -9.05
CA ALA A 203 9.07 -9.49 -9.97
C ALA A 203 9.89 -8.46 -10.74
N VAL A 204 9.24 -7.43 -11.29
CA VAL A 204 9.92 -6.34 -12.03
C VAL A 204 10.83 -5.55 -11.10
N SER A 205 10.38 -5.22 -9.89
CA SER A 205 11.17 -4.49 -8.89
C SER A 205 12.42 -5.26 -8.48
N ILE A 206 12.32 -6.57 -8.23
CA ILE A 206 13.48 -7.42 -7.92
C ILE A 206 14.46 -7.42 -9.09
N GLY A 207 13.99 -7.65 -10.32
CA GLY A 207 14.85 -7.65 -11.49
C GLY A 207 15.61 -6.33 -11.67
N ILE A 208 14.92 -5.21 -11.57
CA ILE A 208 15.53 -3.86 -11.68
C ILE A 208 16.48 -3.58 -10.52
N THR A 209 16.18 -4.06 -9.30
CA THR A 209 17.10 -3.94 -8.14
C THR A 209 18.45 -4.58 -8.44
N PHE A 210 18.48 -5.80 -8.97
CA PHE A 210 19.73 -6.47 -9.35
C PHE A 210 20.45 -5.72 -10.49
N VAL A 211 19.73 -5.31 -11.53
CA VAL A 211 20.31 -4.60 -12.67
C VAL A 211 20.92 -3.27 -12.24
N ALA A 212 20.17 -2.43 -11.51
CA ALA A 212 20.65 -1.14 -11.06
C ALA A 212 21.83 -1.26 -10.09
N SER A 213 21.76 -2.20 -9.14
CA SER A 213 22.86 -2.43 -8.20
C SER A 213 24.12 -2.92 -8.92
N TYR A 214 23.98 -3.77 -9.93
CA TYR A 214 25.12 -4.20 -10.77
C TYR A 214 25.79 -3.02 -11.44
N TYR A 215 25.03 -2.16 -12.14
CA TYR A 215 25.61 -1.02 -12.85
C TYR A 215 26.22 0.04 -11.92
N LEU A 216 25.64 0.25 -10.75
CA LEU A 216 26.10 1.28 -9.82
C LEU A 216 27.22 0.82 -8.89
N LEU A 217 27.25 -0.45 -8.50
CA LEU A 217 28.15 -0.94 -7.44
C LEU A 217 29.20 -1.95 -7.90
N ALA A 218 28.95 -2.73 -8.97
CA ALA A 218 29.83 -3.87 -9.31
C ALA A 218 31.22 -3.46 -9.82
N HIS A 219 31.35 -2.26 -10.41
CA HIS A 219 32.57 -1.81 -11.06
C HIS A 219 33.28 -0.66 -10.34
N GLN A 220 32.88 -0.38 -9.11
CA GLN A 220 33.44 0.73 -8.32
C GLN A 220 34.78 0.32 -7.70
N ALA A 221 35.78 1.19 -7.86
CA ALA A 221 37.10 0.99 -7.25
C ALA A 221 37.00 1.02 -5.71
N GLY A 222 37.65 0.08 -5.04
CA GLY A 222 37.65 0.00 -3.58
C GLY A 222 36.40 -0.63 -2.96
N VAL A 223 35.44 -1.05 -3.75
CA VAL A 223 34.22 -1.75 -3.30
C VAL A 223 34.34 -3.24 -3.50
N ASN A 224 33.91 -4.02 -2.50
CA ASN A 224 33.91 -5.47 -2.64
C ASN A 224 32.98 -5.90 -3.81
N PRO A 225 33.49 -6.69 -4.77
CA PRO A 225 32.69 -7.10 -5.94
C PRO A 225 31.40 -7.87 -5.62
N ALA A 226 31.27 -8.40 -4.41
CA ALA A 226 30.05 -9.10 -3.98
C ALA A 226 28.96 -8.16 -3.44
N LEU A 227 29.28 -6.88 -3.19
CA LEU A 227 28.36 -5.97 -2.52
C LEU A 227 27.05 -5.79 -3.27
N TRP A 228 27.09 -5.60 -4.58
CA TRP A 228 25.91 -5.33 -5.39
C TRP A 228 24.84 -6.43 -5.31
N TRP A 229 25.24 -7.70 -5.38
CA TRP A 229 24.29 -8.79 -5.35
C TRP A 229 23.80 -9.10 -3.92
N VAL A 230 24.67 -8.95 -2.90
CA VAL A 230 24.29 -9.15 -1.50
C VAL A 230 23.25 -8.13 -1.07
N LEU A 231 23.47 -6.85 -1.36
CA LEU A 231 22.49 -5.80 -1.06
C LEU A 231 21.18 -6.01 -1.84
N SER A 232 21.27 -6.45 -3.11
CA SER A 232 20.08 -6.77 -3.92
C SER A 232 19.27 -7.92 -3.32
N VAL A 233 19.90 -8.96 -2.82
CA VAL A 233 19.21 -10.07 -2.14
C VAL A 233 18.51 -9.57 -0.88
N ILE A 234 19.17 -8.75 -0.06
CA ILE A 234 18.59 -8.21 1.16
C ILE A 234 17.35 -7.36 0.86
N ILE A 235 17.44 -6.44 -0.11
CA ILE A 235 16.28 -5.64 -0.56
C ILE A 235 15.17 -6.55 -1.09
N SER A 236 15.53 -7.58 -1.87
CA SER A 236 14.56 -8.51 -2.45
C SER A 236 13.78 -9.28 -1.38
N CYS A 237 14.37 -9.57 -0.21
CA CYS A 237 13.64 -10.15 0.92
C CYS A 237 12.46 -9.26 1.33
N GLY A 238 12.67 -7.94 1.40
CA GLY A 238 11.60 -6.99 1.68
C GLY A 238 10.53 -6.96 0.58
N THR A 239 10.94 -6.92 -0.68
CA THR A 239 10.00 -6.91 -1.82
C THR A 239 9.16 -8.19 -1.88
N ILE A 240 9.77 -9.35 -1.60
CA ILE A 240 9.06 -10.63 -1.50
C ILE A 240 8.07 -10.62 -0.32
N ALA A 241 8.47 -10.08 0.84
CA ALA A 241 7.57 -9.95 1.98
C ALA A 241 6.37 -9.06 1.64
N GLY A 242 6.60 -7.94 0.94
CA GLY A 242 5.55 -7.04 0.48
C GLY A 242 4.52 -7.71 -0.46
N ALA A 243 4.91 -8.76 -1.20
CA ALA A 243 4.01 -9.56 -2.02
C ALA A 243 3.37 -10.72 -1.24
N LEU A 244 4.11 -11.39 -0.36
CA LEU A 244 3.64 -12.56 0.39
C LEU A 244 2.65 -12.20 1.51
N ILE A 245 2.91 -11.10 2.24
CA ILE A 245 2.03 -10.67 3.34
C ILE A 245 0.58 -10.48 2.87
N PRO A 246 0.29 -9.78 1.77
CA PRO A 246 -1.06 -9.71 1.21
C PRO A 246 -1.67 -11.08 0.93
N GLU A 247 -0.91 -12.03 0.38
CA GLU A 247 -1.41 -13.37 0.07
C GLU A 247 -1.81 -14.14 1.33
N PHE A 248 -0.96 -14.11 2.37
CA PHE A 248 -1.32 -14.72 3.65
C PHE A 248 -2.49 -14.02 4.33
N THR A 249 -2.58 -12.70 4.24
CA THR A 249 -3.70 -11.94 4.81
C THR A 249 -5.01 -12.26 4.09
N LYS A 250 -5.00 -12.41 2.76
CA LYS A 250 -6.20 -12.78 1.98
C LYS A 250 -6.83 -14.10 2.43
N VAL A 251 -6.03 -15.04 2.93
CA VAL A 251 -6.57 -16.29 3.50
C VAL A 251 -7.60 -16.02 4.61
N PHE A 252 -7.46 -14.89 5.32
CA PHE A 252 -8.32 -14.53 6.45
C PHE A 252 -9.36 -13.46 6.12
N VAL A 253 -9.16 -12.63 5.07
CA VAL A 253 -9.98 -11.43 4.83
C VAL A 253 -10.69 -11.42 3.47
N SER A 254 -10.30 -12.26 2.49
CA SER A 254 -10.97 -12.32 1.19
C SER A 254 -12.43 -12.75 1.34
N THR A 255 -13.31 -12.15 0.54
CA THR A 255 -14.74 -12.51 0.50
C THR A 255 -14.97 -13.99 0.18
N ASN A 256 -14.03 -14.63 -0.51
CA ASN A 256 -14.05 -16.05 -0.85
C ASN A 256 -13.48 -16.94 0.26
N SER A 257 -12.86 -16.37 1.28
CA SER A 257 -12.16 -17.07 2.35
C SER A 257 -13.11 -17.91 3.20
N ARG A 258 -12.62 -19.08 3.63
CA ARG A 258 -13.30 -19.93 4.61
C ARG A 258 -13.43 -19.22 5.96
N HIS A 259 -12.43 -18.46 6.38
CA HIS A 259 -12.45 -17.73 7.65
C HIS A 259 -13.50 -16.62 7.67
N VAL A 260 -13.65 -15.86 6.57
CA VAL A 260 -14.72 -14.86 6.45
C VAL A 260 -16.10 -15.51 6.49
N LYS A 261 -16.28 -16.65 5.80
CA LYS A 261 -17.54 -17.42 5.87
C LYS A 261 -17.83 -17.94 7.29
N GLU A 262 -16.80 -18.34 8.04
CA GLU A 262 -16.92 -18.74 9.43
C GLU A 262 -17.36 -17.58 10.32
N VAL A 263 -16.73 -16.39 10.19
CA VAL A 263 -17.13 -15.17 10.93
C VAL A 263 -18.57 -14.81 10.61
N THR A 264 -18.98 -14.86 9.34
CA THR A 264 -20.37 -14.61 8.91
C THR A 264 -21.35 -15.60 9.54
N ASN A 265 -21.01 -16.88 9.56
CA ASN A 265 -21.84 -17.91 10.18
C ASN A 265 -21.93 -17.74 11.71
N CYS A 266 -20.82 -17.42 12.35
CA CYS A 266 -20.78 -17.10 13.78
C CYS A 266 -21.67 -15.90 14.12
N SER A 267 -21.64 -14.86 13.29
CA SER A 267 -22.51 -13.69 13.44
C SER A 267 -24.01 -14.06 13.34
N LYS A 268 -24.37 -14.89 12.36
CA LYS A 268 -25.76 -15.35 12.15
C LYS A 268 -26.29 -16.20 13.31
N HIS A 269 -25.47 -17.08 13.87
CA HIS A 269 -25.92 -18.05 14.88
C HIS A 269 -25.68 -17.61 16.31
N GLY A 270 -24.66 -16.78 16.59
CA GLY A 270 -24.28 -16.38 17.94
C GLY A 270 -24.29 -14.87 18.16
N GLY A 271 -24.75 -14.10 17.17
CA GLY A 271 -24.85 -12.64 17.26
C GLY A 271 -23.50 -11.96 17.48
N ALA A 272 -23.54 -10.78 18.10
CA ALA A 272 -22.37 -9.91 18.26
C ALA A 272 -21.21 -10.59 19.02
N SER A 273 -21.49 -11.41 20.04
CA SER A 273 -20.45 -12.05 20.85
C SER A 273 -19.60 -13.04 20.04
N LEU A 274 -20.23 -13.91 19.25
CA LEU A 274 -19.49 -14.85 18.42
C LEU A 274 -18.86 -14.18 17.21
N ASN A 275 -19.45 -13.10 16.69
CA ASN A 275 -18.84 -12.29 15.64
C ASN A 275 -17.50 -11.70 16.11
N ILE A 276 -17.49 -11.05 17.26
CA ILE A 276 -16.26 -10.46 17.84
C ILE A 276 -15.22 -11.55 18.11
N LEU A 277 -15.62 -12.66 18.72
CA LEU A 277 -14.70 -13.74 19.07
C LEU A 277 -14.06 -14.38 17.82
N SER A 278 -14.87 -14.73 16.83
CA SER A 278 -14.37 -15.32 15.57
C SER A 278 -13.49 -14.36 14.78
N GLY A 279 -13.82 -13.07 14.78
CA GLY A 279 -12.99 -12.03 14.18
C GLY A 279 -11.63 -11.87 14.87
N LEU A 280 -11.61 -11.88 16.21
CA LEU A 280 -10.36 -11.84 16.99
C LEU A 280 -9.49 -13.07 16.74
N VAL A 281 -10.08 -14.25 16.65
CA VAL A 281 -9.34 -15.49 16.36
C VAL A 281 -8.73 -15.42 14.96
N ALA A 282 -9.51 -15.03 13.93
CA ALA A 282 -9.02 -14.89 12.57
C ALA A 282 -7.90 -13.84 12.48
N GLY A 283 -8.06 -12.69 13.15
CA GLY A 283 -7.06 -11.63 13.20
C GLY A 283 -5.75 -12.07 13.86
N ASN A 284 -5.82 -12.75 14.99
CA ASN A 284 -4.63 -13.28 15.69
C ASN A 284 -3.90 -14.33 14.84
N MET A 285 -4.63 -15.23 14.17
CA MET A 285 -4.03 -16.21 13.28
C MET A 285 -3.36 -15.55 12.05
N SER A 286 -3.99 -14.54 11.48
CA SER A 286 -3.41 -13.73 10.41
C SER A 286 -2.10 -13.06 10.86
N ALA A 287 -2.11 -12.40 12.02
CA ALA A 287 -0.94 -11.73 12.59
C ALA A 287 0.21 -12.72 12.86
N PHE A 288 -0.09 -13.93 13.34
CA PHE A 288 0.91 -14.98 13.55
C PHE A 288 1.62 -15.34 12.24
N TRP A 289 0.88 -15.62 11.18
CA TRP A 289 1.46 -15.99 9.89
C TRP A 289 2.26 -14.84 9.25
N MET A 290 1.76 -13.60 9.34
CA MET A 290 2.50 -12.44 8.88
C MET A 290 3.82 -12.26 9.64
N GLY A 291 3.78 -12.36 10.96
CA GLY A 291 4.97 -12.29 11.79
C GLY A 291 6.00 -13.36 11.46
N LEU A 292 5.54 -14.59 11.17
CA LEU A 292 6.42 -15.68 10.76
C LEU A 292 7.10 -15.39 9.42
N VAL A 293 6.38 -14.88 8.43
CA VAL A 293 6.95 -14.49 7.13
C VAL A 293 8.01 -13.41 7.29
N ILE A 294 7.71 -12.36 8.05
CA ILE A 294 8.66 -11.27 8.33
C ILE A 294 9.90 -11.84 9.01
N MET A 295 9.71 -12.63 10.07
CA MET A 295 10.82 -13.22 10.83
C MET A 295 11.73 -14.10 9.94
N LEU A 296 11.16 -14.94 9.07
CA LEU A 296 11.93 -15.80 8.16
C LEU A 296 12.74 -14.96 7.16
N LEU A 297 12.14 -13.93 6.56
CA LEU A 297 12.82 -13.08 5.60
C LEU A 297 13.89 -12.21 6.27
N MET A 298 13.65 -11.75 7.50
CA MET A 298 14.69 -11.08 8.29
C MET A 298 15.81 -12.02 8.70
N ALA A 299 15.53 -13.29 8.98
CA ALA A 299 16.58 -14.28 9.24
C ALA A 299 17.48 -14.52 8.00
N VAL A 300 16.88 -14.57 6.81
CA VAL A 300 17.64 -14.61 5.55
C VAL A 300 18.49 -13.36 5.39
N SER A 301 17.92 -12.17 5.63
CA SER A 301 18.63 -10.89 5.58
C SER A 301 19.79 -10.86 6.59
N TYR A 302 19.57 -11.34 7.80
CA TYR A 302 20.62 -11.50 8.82
C TYR A 302 21.77 -12.37 8.31
N TYR A 303 21.48 -13.53 7.71
CA TYR A 303 22.49 -14.39 7.14
C TYR A 303 23.35 -13.68 6.09
N PHE A 304 22.72 -12.95 5.16
CA PHE A 304 23.43 -12.19 4.14
C PHE A 304 24.18 -10.98 4.71
N SER A 305 23.74 -10.39 5.82
CA SER A 305 24.44 -9.30 6.48
C SER A 305 25.82 -9.69 7.04
N GLN A 306 26.04 -10.98 7.29
CA GLN A 306 27.34 -11.52 7.74
C GLN A 306 28.33 -11.68 6.58
N ASN A 307 27.94 -11.37 5.35
CA ASN A 307 28.86 -11.41 4.22
C ASN A 307 29.99 -10.37 4.39
N PRO A 308 31.28 -10.73 4.11
CA PRO A 308 32.39 -9.81 4.22
C PRO A 308 32.21 -8.47 3.49
N ALA A 309 31.43 -8.49 2.39
CA ALA A 309 31.14 -7.26 1.64
C ALA A 309 30.28 -6.27 2.44
N VAL A 310 29.34 -6.73 3.27
CA VAL A 310 28.52 -5.89 4.13
C VAL A 310 29.25 -5.52 5.40
N LEU A 311 29.98 -6.47 6.00
CA LEU A 311 30.80 -6.23 7.19
C LEU A 311 31.88 -5.15 6.92
N ALA A 312 32.44 -5.12 5.72
CA ALA A 312 33.43 -4.11 5.31
C ALA A 312 32.86 -2.67 5.24
N LEU A 313 31.52 -2.51 5.21
CA LEU A 313 30.88 -1.20 5.32
C LEU A 313 30.82 -0.70 6.77
N MET A 314 31.00 -1.57 7.74
CA MET A 314 30.85 -1.23 9.15
C MET A 314 32.20 -0.87 9.78
N PRO A 315 32.24 0.14 10.65
CA PRO A 315 33.42 0.38 11.49
C PRO A 315 33.75 -0.87 12.30
N THR A 316 35.05 -1.17 12.47
CA THR A 316 35.50 -2.41 13.15
C THR A 316 34.96 -2.56 14.57
N LYS A 317 34.61 -1.43 15.24
CA LYS A 317 33.99 -1.41 16.56
C LYS A 317 32.49 -1.72 16.55
N PHE A 318 31.83 -1.61 15.39
CA PHE A 318 30.38 -1.68 15.23
C PHE A 318 29.95 -2.73 14.22
N LEU A 319 30.68 -3.86 14.09
CA LEU A 319 30.32 -4.96 13.19
C LEU A 319 28.91 -5.52 13.46
N PHE A 320 28.44 -5.40 14.71
CA PHE A 320 27.07 -5.77 15.09
C PHE A 320 25.99 -4.88 14.41
N ALA A 321 26.38 -3.76 13.84
CA ALA A 321 25.46 -2.87 13.12
C ALA A 321 25.11 -3.36 11.71
N ALA A 322 25.85 -4.33 11.15
CA ALA A 322 25.56 -4.89 9.83
C ALA A 322 24.15 -5.51 9.70
N PRO A 323 23.64 -6.30 10.66
CA PRO A 323 22.24 -6.73 10.66
C PRO A 323 21.23 -5.58 10.72
N ILE A 324 21.52 -4.51 11.46
CA ILE A 324 20.64 -3.34 11.57
C ILE A 324 20.51 -2.65 10.21
N PHE A 325 21.63 -2.44 9.52
CA PHE A 325 21.64 -1.92 8.15
C PHE A 325 20.85 -2.83 7.19
N ALA A 326 21.07 -4.14 7.27
CA ALA A 326 20.35 -5.10 6.47
C ALA A 326 18.83 -5.08 6.73
N PHE A 327 18.40 -4.94 7.98
CA PHE A 327 16.98 -4.79 8.32
C PHE A 327 16.40 -3.49 7.76
N GLY A 328 17.14 -2.39 7.78
CA GLY A 328 16.76 -1.16 7.10
C GLY A 328 16.58 -1.35 5.59
N LEU A 329 17.45 -2.13 4.96
CA LEU A 329 17.32 -2.48 3.54
C LEU A 329 16.14 -3.40 3.26
N VAL A 330 15.75 -4.30 4.19
CA VAL A 330 14.50 -5.08 4.08
C VAL A 330 13.29 -4.13 4.13
N ALA A 331 13.27 -3.17 5.07
CA ALA A 331 12.22 -2.16 5.11
C ALA A 331 12.17 -1.34 3.82
N PHE A 332 13.32 -0.98 3.27
CA PHE A 332 13.41 -0.32 1.97
C PHE A 332 12.85 -1.20 0.83
N GLY A 333 13.09 -2.51 0.89
CA GLY A 333 12.57 -3.49 -0.06
C GLY A 333 11.05 -3.65 -0.02
N PHE A 334 10.41 -3.57 1.15
CA PHE A 334 8.95 -3.52 1.28
C PHE A 334 8.35 -2.39 0.43
N LEU A 335 9.07 -1.27 0.36
CA LEU A 335 8.67 -0.10 -0.42
C LEU A 335 8.96 -0.23 -1.92
N GLY A 336 9.61 -1.30 -2.36
CA GLY A 336 9.95 -1.56 -3.76
C GLY A 336 8.76 -1.54 -4.73
N MET A 337 7.54 -1.66 -4.21
CA MET A 337 6.29 -1.54 -4.95
C MET A 337 5.31 -0.56 -4.29
N GLY A 338 5.82 0.44 -3.57
CA GLY A 338 5.02 1.37 -2.77
C GLY A 338 3.89 2.06 -3.51
N PRO A 339 4.08 2.66 -4.70
CA PRO A 339 2.98 3.25 -5.45
C PRO A 339 1.85 2.24 -5.73
N VAL A 340 2.19 0.97 -5.98
CA VAL A 340 1.19 -0.10 -6.19
C VAL A 340 0.51 -0.47 -4.88
N THR A 341 1.24 -0.58 -3.77
CA THR A 341 0.65 -0.87 -2.45
C THR A 341 -0.35 0.22 -2.06
N ILE A 342 0.01 1.50 -2.26
CA ILE A 342 -0.90 2.62 -2.03
C ILE A 342 -2.09 2.57 -2.98
N ALA A 343 -1.88 2.18 -4.25
CA ALA A 343 -2.95 2.10 -5.23
C ALA A 343 -4.00 1.05 -4.88
N VAL A 344 -3.58 -0.13 -4.43
CA VAL A 344 -4.52 -1.20 -4.05
C VAL A 344 -5.18 -0.93 -2.70
N ASP A 345 -4.53 -0.22 -1.78
CA ASP A 345 -5.14 0.25 -0.53
C ASP A 345 -6.20 1.33 -0.82
N SER A 346 -5.85 2.36 -1.60
CA SER A 346 -6.77 3.43 -1.99
C SER A 346 -7.91 2.97 -2.91
N TYR A 347 -7.80 1.78 -3.51
CA TYR A 347 -8.86 1.16 -4.29
C TYR A 347 -10.12 0.92 -3.43
N GLY A 348 -9.95 0.44 -2.18
CA GLY A 348 -11.03 0.15 -1.25
C GLY A 348 -11.97 1.33 -1.00
N PRO A 349 -11.49 2.44 -0.43
CA PRO A 349 -12.33 3.62 -0.16
C PRO A 349 -13.02 4.19 -1.39
N VAL A 350 -12.42 4.07 -2.58
CA VAL A 350 -13.06 4.54 -3.82
C VAL A 350 -14.19 3.62 -4.26
N THR A 351 -14.06 2.31 -4.08
CA THR A 351 -15.12 1.35 -4.44
C THR A 351 -16.27 1.36 -3.46
N ASP A 352 -15.99 1.47 -2.15
CA ASP A 352 -16.95 1.63 -1.08
C ASP A 352 -17.83 2.88 -1.34
N ASN A 353 -17.21 4.04 -1.45
CA ASN A 353 -17.92 5.27 -1.79
C ASN A 353 -18.62 5.24 -3.16
N ALA A 354 -18.14 4.46 -4.12
CA ALA A 354 -18.83 4.34 -5.41
C ALA A 354 -20.14 3.57 -5.26
N GLN A 355 -20.18 2.56 -4.41
CA GLN A 355 -21.41 1.84 -4.07
C GLN A 355 -22.39 2.76 -3.37
N SER A 356 -21.97 3.45 -2.29
CA SER A 356 -22.82 4.36 -1.53
C SER A 356 -23.35 5.52 -2.39
N VAL A 357 -22.53 6.12 -3.24
CA VAL A 357 -22.98 7.18 -4.18
C VAL A 357 -24.02 6.65 -5.16
N TYR A 358 -23.87 5.41 -5.65
CA TYR A 358 -24.84 4.80 -6.54
C TYR A 358 -26.18 4.58 -5.83
N GLU A 359 -26.16 4.00 -4.63
CA GLU A 359 -27.36 3.72 -3.84
C GLU A 359 -28.08 5.01 -3.40
N LEU A 360 -27.34 5.98 -2.89
CA LEU A 360 -27.87 7.31 -2.52
C LEU A 360 -28.52 8.04 -3.70
N SER A 361 -28.03 7.84 -4.93
CA SER A 361 -28.59 8.49 -6.10
C SER A 361 -30.01 8.04 -6.44
N GLN A 362 -30.40 6.83 -6.01
CA GLN A 362 -31.67 6.16 -6.32
C GLN A 362 -32.02 6.23 -7.82
N ILE A 363 -31.00 6.23 -8.67
CA ILE A 363 -31.14 6.48 -10.11
C ILE A 363 -32.06 5.45 -10.77
N GLU A 364 -32.03 4.21 -10.32
CA GLU A 364 -32.84 3.11 -10.86
C GLU A 364 -34.35 3.29 -10.62
N GLY A 365 -34.73 4.01 -9.54
CA GLY A 365 -36.11 4.28 -9.18
C GLY A 365 -36.75 5.45 -9.92
N ARG A 366 -35.97 6.24 -10.69
CA ARG A 366 -36.48 7.40 -11.41
C ARG A 366 -37.24 7.01 -12.67
N PRO A 367 -38.53 7.42 -12.82
CA PRO A 367 -39.32 7.11 -14.00
C PRO A 367 -38.66 7.64 -15.27
N GLY A 368 -38.52 6.79 -16.30
CA GLY A 368 -37.98 7.18 -17.60
C GLY A 368 -36.47 7.30 -17.72
N ILE A 369 -35.72 7.16 -16.62
CA ILE A 369 -34.27 7.37 -16.59
C ILE A 369 -33.52 6.44 -17.58
N ALA A 370 -33.97 5.22 -17.78
CA ALA A 370 -33.32 4.30 -18.71
C ALA A 370 -33.38 4.82 -20.17
N ALA A 371 -34.51 5.38 -20.56
CA ALA A 371 -34.66 5.97 -21.89
C ALA A 371 -33.89 7.28 -22.05
N GLU A 372 -33.78 8.06 -20.96
CA GLU A 372 -32.97 9.29 -20.92
C GLU A 372 -31.47 8.96 -21.08
N ILE A 373 -30.97 7.95 -20.34
CA ILE A 373 -29.58 7.50 -20.45
C ILE A 373 -29.30 6.94 -21.87
N GLU A 374 -30.20 6.16 -22.41
CA GLU A 374 -30.05 5.62 -23.76
C GLU A 374 -30.00 6.73 -24.82
N LYS A 375 -30.83 7.76 -24.66
CA LYS A 375 -30.87 8.92 -25.56
C LYS A 375 -29.60 9.79 -25.43
N ASP A 376 -29.17 10.09 -24.22
CA ASP A 376 -28.12 11.08 -23.96
C ASP A 376 -26.71 10.46 -24.03
N PHE A 377 -26.57 9.19 -23.69
CA PHE A 377 -25.27 8.49 -23.60
C PHE A 377 -25.12 7.30 -24.56
N GLY A 378 -26.17 6.92 -25.29
CA GLY A 378 -26.11 5.89 -26.34
C GLY A 378 -25.95 4.46 -25.83
N PHE A 379 -26.29 4.16 -24.58
CA PHE A 379 -26.30 2.81 -24.03
C PHE A 379 -27.52 2.53 -23.16
N LYS A 380 -28.01 1.31 -23.19
CA LYS A 380 -29.09 0.85 -22.31
C LYS A 380 -28.52 0.45 -20.96
N PRO A 381 -28.91 1.09 -19.85
CA PRO A 381 -28.36 0.78 -18.55
C PRO A 381 -28.85 -0.56 -18.01
N ASP A 382 -27.95 -1.32 -17.40
CA ASP A 382 -28.25 -2.54 -16.65
C ASP A 382 -28.04 -2.28 -15.14
N PHE A 383 -29.08 -1.77 -14.49
CA PHE A 383 -29.01 -1.38 -13.08
C PHE A 383 -28.80 -2.56 -12.14
N HIS A 384 -29.40 -3.72 -12.43
CA HIS A 384 -29.22 -4.91 -11.59
C HIS A 384 -27.77 -5.40 -11.61
N ASN A 385 -27.19 -5.47 -12.79
CA ASN A 385 -25.77 -5.84 -12.92
C ASN A 385 -24.83 -4.76 -12.36
N ALA A 386 -25.21 -3.48 -12.47
CA ALA A 386 -24.44 -2.37 -11.90
C ALA A 386 -24.27 -2.52 -10.39
N LYS A 387 -25.36 -2.78 -9.66
CA LYS A 387 -25.32 -3.00 -8.22
C LYS A 387 -24.43 -4.18 -7.86
N TYR A 388 -24.60 -5.31 -8.52
CA TYR A 388 -23.76 -6.49 -8.34
C TYR A 388 -22.27 -6.22 -8.57
N GLN A 389 -21.92 -5.48 -9.62
CA GLN A 389 -20.53 -5.13 -9.91
C GLN A 389 -19.92 -4.17 -8.88
N LEU A 390 -20.71 -3.21 -8.35
CA LEU A 390 -20.26 -2.29 -7.31
C LEU A 390 -20.05 -3.02 -5.98
N GLU A 391 -20.98 -3.88 -5.55
CA GLU A 391 -20.80 -4.73 -4.36
C GLU A 391 -19.57 -5.62 -4.47
N LYS A 392 -19.34 -6.19 -5.65
CA LYS A 392 -18.16 -7.02 -5.91
C LYS A 392 -16.86 -6.21 -5.89
N GLY A 393 -16.90 -4.98 -6.40
CA GLY A 393 -15.80 -4.01 -6.36
C GLY A 393 -15.46 -3.62 -4.94
N ASP A 394 -16.46 -3.33 -4.13
CA ASP A 394 -16.31 -3.02 -2.70
C ASP A 394 -15.73 -4.20 -1.92
N GLY A 395 -16.25 -5.41 -2.10
CA GLY A 395 -15.71 -6.61 -1.48
C GLY A 395 -14.23 -6.84 -1.78
N ALA A 396 -13.80 -6.66 -3.04
CA ALA A 396 -12.39 -6.72 -3.42
C ALA A 396 -11.60 -5.56 -2.81
N GLY A 397 -12.19 -4.37 -2.75
CA GLY A 397 -11.60 -3.19 -2.12
C GLY A 397 -11.30 -3.40 -0.64
N ASN A 398 -12.26 -3.92 0.10
CA ASN A 398 -12.10 -4.24 1.53
C ASN A 398 -11.02 -5.31 1.76
N THR A 399 -10.92 -6.31 0.88
CA THR A 399 -9.83 -7.30 0.93
C THR A 399 -8.47 -6.62 0.79
N PHE A 400 -8.27 -5.78 -0.22
CA PHE A 400 -6.97 -5.15 -0.46
C PHE A 400 -6.63 -4.05 0.55
N LYS A 401 -7.60 -3.29 1.05
CA LYS A 401 -7.45 -2.36 2.18
C LYS A 401 -6.91 -3.10 3.42
N ALA A 402 -7.44 -4.28 3.72
CA ALA A 402 -6.97 -5.09 4.84
C ALA A 402 -5.58 -5.71 4.61
N THR A 403 -5.18 -5.99 3.37
CA THR A 403 -3.89 -6.62 3.05
C THR A 403 -2.74 -5.63 2.93
N ALA A 404 -2.99 -4.39 2.49
CA ALA A 404 -1.97 -3.37 2.28
C ALA A 404 -1.47 -2.74 3.59
N LYS A 405 -2.36 -2.52 4.55
CA LYS A 405 -2.00 -1.91 5.85
C LYS A 405 -0.93 -2.67 6.62
N PRO A 406 -0.96 -4.01 6.77
CA PRO A 406 0.13 -4.75 7.42
C PRO A 406 1.50 -4.56 6.76
N VAL A 407 1.54 -4.40 5.44
CA VAL A 407 2.79 -4.12 4.70
C VAL A 407 3.32 -2.73 5.07
N LEU A 408 2.48 -1.70 5.00
CA LEU A 408 2.86 -0.32 5.31
C LEU A 408 3.27 -0.16 6.78
N ILE A 409 2.45 -0.66 7.71
CA ILE A 409 2.74 -0.57 9.16
C ILE A 409 3.99 -1.38 9.52
N GLY A 410 4.13 -2.60 8.98
CA GLY A 410 5.32 -3.43 9.20
C GLY A 410 6.60 -2.73 8.73
N THR A 411 6.54 -2.06 7.59
CA THR A 411 7.66 -1.27 7.05
C THR A 411 7.99 -0.09 7.98
N ALA A 412 6.98 0.65 8.45
CA ALA A 412 7.18 1.79 9.35
C ALA A 412 7.87 1.34 10.65
N VAL A 413 7.44 0.22 11.24
CA VAL A 413 8.04 -0.32 12.47
C VAL A 413 9.49 -0.72 12.25
N VAL A 414 9.80 -1.46 11.17
CA VAL A 414 11.19 -1.86 10.87
C VAL A 414 12.06 -0.65 10.55
N GLY A 415 11.55 0.31 9.78
CA GLY A 415 12.26 1.55 9.44
C GLY A 415 12.56 2.40 10.66
N ALA A 416 11.58 2.65 11.52
CA ALA A 416 11.75 3.41 12.77
C ALA A 416 12.72 2.70 13.73
N THR A 417 12.64 1.39 13.87
CA THR A 417 13.57 0.60 14.67
C THR A 417 15.01 0.74 14.14
N THR A 418 15.19 0.65 12.82
CA THR A 418 16.50 0.85 12.18
C THR A 418 17.04 2.26 12.45
N MET A 419 16.18 3.28 12.39
CA MET A 419 16.57 4.66 12.66
C MET A 419 17.04 4.84 14.11
N VAL A 420 16.30 4.30 15.08
CA VAL A 420 16.66 4.38 16.50
C VAL A 420 18.02 3.72 16.74
N PHE A 421 18.23 2.51 16.27
CA PHE A 421 19.52 1.82 16.42
C PHE A 421 20.65 2.43 15.59
N GLY A 422 20.34 3.14 14.51
CA GLY A 422 21.33 3.86 13.72
C GLY A 422 21.80 5.16 14.38
N ILE A 423 21.03 5.74 15.30
CA ILE A 423 21.37 6.96 16.04
C ILE A 423 22.14 6.64 17.34
N ILE A 424 21.84 5.51 17.98
CA ILE A 424 22.54 5.01 19.17
C ILE A 424 23.94 4.53 18.82
#